data_ad8d596edce2025d7d99f5e6ec15f535
#
_entry.id   ad8d596edce2025d7d99f5e6ec15f535
#
_cell.length_a   1.000
_cell.length_b   1.000
_cell.length_c   1.000
_cell.angle_alpha   90.00
_cell.angle_beta   90.00
_cell.angle_gamma   90.00
#
_symmetry.space_group_name_H-M   'P 1'
#
loop_
_entity.id
_entity.type
_entity.pdbx_description
1 polymer ?
#
loop_
_entity_poly.entity_id
_entity_poly.type
_entity_poly.pdbx_seq_one_letter_code
_entity_poly.pdbx_strand_id
1 'polypeptide(L)'
;MVADFVAQTGCDLLAVAVGNVHGLDIEPKVDLPLLEQISKISPVPLVMHGGSGIPFDIIQKAREFNLLKVNYGSDLRKAFVSTFGQAYEANHNACSVIELSIEAVENVSEKAAELVTIINS
;
A
#
# COMPACT_ATOMS: atom_id res chain seq x y z
N MET A 1 -1.80 -22.96 -12.52
CA MET A 1 -2.27 -22.40 -11.22
C MET A 1 -2.74 -20.95 -11.33
N VAL A 2 -1.92 -19.96 -11.71
CA VAL A 2 -2.39 -18.54 -11.88
C VAL A 2 -3.47 -18.40 -12.95
N ALA A 3 -3.18 -18.86 -14.17
CA ALA A 3 -4.14 -18.79 -15.29
C ALA A 3 -5.43 -19.57 -15.00
N ASP A 4 -5.33 -20.75 -14.36
CA ASP A 4 -6.49 -21.56 -14.00
C ASP A 4 -7.35 -20.85 -12.93
N PHE A 5 -6.74 -20.18 -11.97
CA PHE A 5 -7.46 -19.41 -10.96
C PHE A 5 -8.25 -18.27 -11.62
N VAL A 6 -7.62 -17.51 -12.50
CA VAL A 6 -8.30 -16.43 -13.22
C VAL A 6 -9.43 -16.97 -14.09
N ALA A 7 -9.20 -18.07 -14.81
CA ALA A 7 -10.22 -18.70 -15.64
C ALA A 7 -11.43 -19.19 -14.83
N GLN A 8 -11.21 -19.70 -13.61
CA GLN A 8 -12.28 -20.20 -12.74
C GLN A 8 -13.04 -19.09 -12.01
N THR A 9 -12.36 -17.98 -11.66
CA THR A 9 -12.96 -16.90 -10.87
C THR A 9 -13.51 -15.77 -11.73
N GLY A 10 -12.98 -15.58 -12.94
CA GLY A 10 -13.32 -14.46 -13.80
C GLY A 10 -12.89 -13.10 -13.22
N CYS A 11 -11.86 -13.06 -12.36
CA CYS A 11 -11.40 -11.81 -11.77
C CYS A 11 -10.69 -10.93 -12.81
N ASP A 12 -10.89 -9.62 -12.71
CA ASP A 12 -10.29 -8.62 -13.60
C ASP A 12 -8.86 -8.24 -13.19
N LEU A 13 -8.52 -8.43 -11.92
CA LEU A 13 -7.22 -8.15 -11.32
C LEU A 13 -6.85 -9.28 -10.36
N LEU A 14 -5.56 -9.65 -10.33
CA LEU A 14 -5.08 -10.69 -9.42
C LEU A 14 -4.07 -10.13 -8.43
N ALA A 15 -4.38 -10.22 -7.15
CA ALA A 15 -3.43 -9.94 -6.08
C ALA A 15 -2.55 -11.15 -5.81
N VAL A 16 -1.22 -10.93 -5.78
CA VAL A 16 -0.24 -11.99 -5.58
C VAL A 16 0.65 -11.71 -4.38
N ALA A 17 1.07 -12.78 -3.70
CA ALA A 17 2.03 -12.72 -2.62
C ALA A 17 3.43 -13.04 -3.17
N VAL A 18 4.28 -12.02 -3.18
CA VAL A 18 5.66 -12.09 -3.68
C VAL A 18 6.67 -11.58 -2.64
N GLY A 19 6.48 -11.95 -1.37
CA GLY A 19 7.32 -11.50 -0.27
C GLY A 19 6.93 -10.14 0.32
N ASN A 20 5.87 -9.53 -0.19
CA ASN A 20 5.22 -8.37 0.39
C ASN A 20 4.51 -8.76 1.69
N VAL A 21 4.67 -7.95 2.74
CA VAL A 21 4.07 -8.15 4.06
C VAL A 21 3.20 -6.96 4.44
N HIS A 22 2.26 -7.18 5.36
CA HIS A 22 1.43 -6.10 5.90
C HIS A 22 2.05 -5.54 7.17
N GLY A 23 2.04 -4.20 7.30
CA GLY A 23 2.55 -3.51 8.47
C GLY A 23 3.83 -2.73 8.16
N LEU A 24 4.34 -2.03 9.19
CA LEU A 24 5.57 -1.22 9.11
C LEU A 24 6.70 -1.80 9.98
N ASP A 25 6.40 -2.87 10.71
CA ASP A 25 7.34 -3.47 11.68
C ASP A 25 8.28 -4.51 11.04
N ILE A 26 7.98 -4.91 9.80
CA ILE A 26 8.76 -5.91 9.05
C ILE A 26 9.13 -5.29 7.71
N GLU A 27 10.42 -5.29 7.40
CA GLU A 27 10.89 -4.85 6.08
C GLU A 27 10.44 -5.82 4.99
N PRO A 28 9.62 -5.37 4.01
CA PRO A 28 9.14 -6.23 2.95
C PRO A 28 10.29 -6.60 1.99
N LYS A 29 10.39 -7.87 1.66
CA LYS A 29 11.38 -8.39 0.68
C LYS A 29 10.63 -8.86 -0.55
N VAL A 30 10.35 -7.94 -1.47
CA VAL A 30 9.65 -8.27 -2.71
C VAL A 30 10.54 -9.11 -3.63
N ASP A 31 10.07 -10.29 -4.00
CA ASP A 31 10.70 -11.18 -4.97
C ASP A 31 10.30 -10.76 -6.40
N LEU A 32 11.08 -9.84 -6.98
CA LEU A 32 10.86 -9.35 -8.34
C LEU A 32 10.98 -10.47 -9.40
N PRO A 33 11.94 -11.41 -9.33
CA PRO A 33 11.98 -12.56 -10.23
C PRO A 33 10.71 -13.42 -10.19
N LEU A 34 10.13 -13.64 -9.02
CA LEU A 34 8.87 -14.36 -8.88
C LEU A 34 7.71 -13.56 -9.48
N LEU A 35 7.66 -12.24 -9.25
CA LEU A 35 6.66 -11.35 -9.83
C LEU A 35 6.72 -11.37 -11.36
N GLU A 36 7.93 -11.32 -11.93
CA GLU A 36 8.15 -11.43 -13.39
C GLU A 36 7.62 -12.77 -13.94
N GLN A 37 7.92 -13.89 -13.27
CA GLN A 37 7.41 -15.20 -13.68
C GLN A 37 5.88 -15.26 -13.65
N ILE A 38 5.26 -14.69 -12.61
CA ILE A 38 3.80 -14.64 -12.47
C ILE A 38 3.20 -13.75 -13.57
N SER A 39 3.82 -12.61 -13.87
CA SER A 39 3.31 -11.68 -14.89
C SER A 39 3.26 -12.30 -16.28
N LYS A 40 4.22 -13.16 -16.61
CA LYS A 40 4.28 -13.86 -17.91
C LYS A 40 3.15 -14.87 -18.12
N ILE A 41 2.56 -15.38 -17.05
CA ILE A 41 1.50 -16.40 -17.09
C ILE A 41 0.13 -15.87 -16.65
N SER A 42 0.06 -14.64 -16.15
CA SER A 42 -1.20 -14.02 -15.72
C SER A 42 -1.94 -13.42 -16.91
N PRO A 43 -3.18 -13.83 -17.18
CA PRO A 43 -4.00 -13.24 -18.24
C PRO A 43 -4.61 -11.89 -17.84
N VAL A 44 -4.43 -11.47 -16.58
CA VAL A 44 -4.96 -10.21 -16.03
C VAL A 44 -3.85 -9.42 -15.34
N PRO A 45 -3.99 -8.10 -15.19
CA PRO A 45 -3.03 -7.28 -14.44
C PRO A 45 -2.92 -7.70 -12.97
N LEU A 46 -1.74 -7.43 -12.40
CA LEU A 46 -1.40 -7.81 -11.03
C LEU A 46 -1.64 -6.67 -10.04
N VAL A 47 -1.91 -7.04 -8.81
CA VAL A 47 -2.06 -6.14 -7.67
C VAL A 47 -1.06 -6.54 -6.58
N MET A 48 -0.40 -5.56 -5.97
CA MET A 48 0.48 -5.76 -4.82
C MET A 48 -0.20 -5.27 -3.54
N HIS A 49 -0.35 -6.17 -2.57
CA HIS A 49 -0.75 -5.81 -1.21
C HIS A 49 0.45 -5.33 -0.40
N GLY A 50 0.19 -4.66 0.73
CA GLY A 50 1.23 -4.28 1.68
C GLY A 50 2.27 -3.31 1.11
N GLY A 51 1.85 -2.35 0.29
CA GLY A 51 2.72 -1.34 -0.32
C GLY A 51 3.44 -0.44 0.67
N SER A 52 2.88 -0.28 1.88
CA SER A 52 3.53 0.47 2.97
C SER A 52 4.86 -0.17 3.34
N GLY A 53 5.93 0.62 3.31
CA GLY A 53 7.28 0.15 3.61
C GLY A 53 8.05 -0.45 2.43
N ILE A 54 7.42 -0.68 1.28
CA ILE A 54 8.15 -1.10 0.08
C ILE A 54 8.89 0.11 -0.50
N PRO A 55 10.20 0.01 -0.74
CA PRO A 55 10.96 1.07 -1.39
C PRO A 55 10.39 1.42 -2.77
N PHE A 56 10.40 2.70 -3.09
CA PHE A 56 9.78 3.19 -4.31
C PHE A 56 10.42 2.61 -5.60
N ASP A 57 11.75 2.46 -5.62
CA ASP A 57 12.47 1.85 -6.75
C ASP A 57 12.04 0.40 -7.01
N ILE A 58 11.64 -0.33 -5.96
CA ILE A 58 11.09 -1.69 -6.09
C ILE A 58 9.70 -1.63 -6.74
N ILE A 59 8.86 -0.67 -6.37
CA ILE A 59 7.54 -0.48 -6.98
C ILE A 59 7.68 -0.08 -8.45
N GLN A 60 8.61 0.81 -8.78
CA GLN A 60 8.89 1.19 -10.17
C GLN A 60 9.32 -0.02 -11.02
N LYS A 61 10.24 -0.85 -10.52
CA LYS A 61 10.64 -2.09 -11.21
C LYS A 61 9.48 -3.07 -11.34
N ALA A 62 8.64 -3.21 -10.31
CA ALA A 62 7.48 -4.09 -10.33
C ALA A 62 6.44 -3.68 -11.40
N ARG A 63 6.33 -2.40 -11.74
CA ARG A 63 5.45 -1.91 -12.82
C ARG A 63 5.80 -2.50 -14.19
N GLU A 64 7.06 -2.83 -14.44
CA GLU A 64 7.51 -3.48 -15.66
C GLU A 64 6.92 -4.89 -15.83
N PHE A 65 6.44 -5.49 -14.73
CA PHE A 65 5.86 -6.83 -14.66
C PHE A 65 4.32 -6.82 -14.55
N ASN A 66 3.66 -5.97 -15.31
CA ASN A 66 2.19 -5.87 -15.36
C ASN A 66 1.53 -5.58 -13.98
N LEU A 67 2.24 -4.91 -13.08
CA LEU A 67 1.67 -4.42 -11.83
C LEU A 67 0.86 -3.15 -12.10
N LEU A 68 -0.46 -3.24 -11.95
CA LEU A 68 -1.38 -2.14 -12.20
C LEU A 68 -1.75 -1.35 -10.94
N LYS A 69 -1.76 -2.01 -9.79
CA LYS A 69 -2.25 -1.44 -8.53
C LYS A 69 -1.38 -1.85 -7.35
N VAL A 70 -1.17 -0.91 -6.43
CA VAL A 70 -0.55 -1.15 -5.12
C VAL A 70 -1.51 -0.70 -4.03
N ASN A 71 -1.71 -1.54 -3.02
CA ASN A 71 -2.59 -1.23 -1.88
C ASN A 71 -1.77 -0.68 -0.71
N TYR A 72 -2.11 0.52 -0.29
CA TYR A 72 -1.55 1.18 0.90
C TYR A 72 -2.59 1.23 2.01
N GLY A 73 -2.20 0.87 3.22
CA GLY A 73 -3.08 0.90 4.38
C GLY A 73 -2.37 1.37 5.65
N SER A 74 -1.20 0.80 5.95
CA SER A 74 -0.48 1.10 7.20
C SER A 74 0.01 2.54 7.28
N ASP A 75 0.49 3.12 6.16
CA ASP A 75 0.91 4.53 6.12
C ASP A 75 -0.26 5.48 6.41
N LEU A 76 -1.42 5.22 5.81
CA LEU A 76 -2.61 6.05 6.00
C LEU A 76 -3.15 5.92 7.42
N ARG A 77 -3.19 4.70 7.97
CA ARG A 77 -3.57 4.50 9.38
C ARG A 77 -2.60 5.16 10.34
N LYS A 78 -1.30 5.08 10.07
CA LYS A 78 -0.28 5.76 10.87
C LYS A 78 -0.47 7.26 10.84
N ALA A 79 -0.70 7.87 9.67
CA ALA A 79 -0.99 9.29 9.55
C ALA A 79 -2.20 9.71 10.40
N PHE A 80 -3.27 8.92 10.37
CA PHE A 80 -4.47 9.16 11.18
C PHE A 80 -4.20 9.06 12.68
N VAL A 81 -3.66 7.94 13.14
CA VAL A 81 -3.49 7.65 14.58
C VAL A 81 -2.42 8.53 15.23
N SER A 82 -1.34 8.86 14.50
CA SER A 82 -0.27 9.71 15.05
C SER A 82 -0.73 11.13 15.37
N THR A 83 -1.74 11.65 14.69
CA THR A 83 -2.34 12.96 15.00
C THR A 83 -2.88 12.98 16.44
N PHE A 84 -3.65 11.97 16.82
CA PHE A 84 -4.18 11.86 18.18
C PHE A 84 -3.08 11.64 19.22
N GLY A 85 -2.09 10.80 18.92
CA GLY A 85 -0.97 10.56 19.82
C GLY A 85 -0.16 11.82 20.09
N GLN A 86 0.21 12.56 19.06
CA GLN A 86 0.98 13.80 19.16
C GLN A 86 0.20 14.89 19.92
N ALA A 87 -1.08 15.04 19.64
CA ALA A 87 -1.94 15.99 20.35
C ALA A 87 -2.04 15.66 21.84
N TYR A 88 -2.21 14.40 22.19
CA TYR A 88 -2.27 13.96 23.57
C TYR A 88 -0.94 14.18 24.32
N GLU A 89 0.19 13.87 23.70
CA GLU A 89 1.51 14.12 24.27
C GLU A 89 1.82 15.61 24.46
N ALA A 90 1.37 16.44 23.53
CA ALA A 90 1.54 17.89 23.62
C ALA A 90 0.68 18.53 24.73
N ASN A 91 -0.54 18.04 24.93
CA ASN A 91 -1.44 18.52 25.97
C ASN A 91 -2.45 17.45 26.36
N HIS A 92 -2.25 16.82 27.50
CA HIS A 92 -3.10 15.75 28.04
C HIS A 92 -4.58 16.15 28.25
N ASN A 93 -4.88 17.45 28.30
CA ASN A 93 -6.23 17.98 28.53
C ASN A 93 -6.91 18.56 27.27
N ALA A 94 -6.16 18.69 26.16
CA ALA A 94 -6.69 19.29 24.91
C ALA A 94 -7.14 18.19 23.95
N CYS A 95 -8.33 17.66 24.15
CA CYS A 95 -8.86 16.60 23.32
C CYS A 95 -10.24 16.96 22.78
N SER A 96 -10.30 17.94 21.86
CA SER A 96 -11.46 18.06 20.99
C SER A 96 -11.39 16.96 19.94
N VAL A 97 -12.15 15.88 20.13
CA VAL A 97 -12.19 14.74 19.20
C VAL A 97 -12.59 15.20 17.79
N ILE A 98 -13.45 16.20 17.67
CA ILE A 98 -13.89 16.73 16.39
C ILE A 98 -12.74 17.43 15.67
N GLU A 99 -12.04 18.34 16.33
CA GLU A 99 -10.90 19.06 15.72
C GLU A 99 -9.77 18.10 15.33
N LEU A 100 -9.43 17.18 16.23
CA LEU A 100 -8.41 16.17 15.96
C LEU A 100 -8.80 15.21 14.81
N SER A 101 -10.09 14.91 14.66
CA SER A 101 -10.56 14.09 13.55
C SER A 101 -10.43 14.83 12.21
N ILE A 102 -10.70 16.13 12.19
CA ILE A 102 -10.52 16.96 10.98
C ILE A 102 -9.03 16.99 10.61
N GLU A 103 -8.15 17.32 11.55
CA GLU A 103 -6.71 17.33 11.34
C GLU A 103 -6.17 15.95 10.90
N ALA A 104 -6.66 14.87 11.50
CA ALA A 104 -6.27 13.52 11.13
C ALA A 104 -6.68 13.18 9.68
N VAL A 105 -7.85 13.64 9.23
CA VAL A 105 -8.30 13.47 7.83
C VAL A 105 -7.43 14.28 6.88
N GLU A 106 -7.04 15.49 7.24
CA GLU A 106 -6.11 16.33 6.46
C GLU A 106 -4.75 15.63 6.30
N ASN A 107 -4.16 15.14 7.40
CA ASN A 107 -2.90 14.38 7.38
C ASN A 107 -2.97 13.11 6.53
N VAL A 108 -4.11 12.39 6.56
CA VAL A 108 -4.33 11.24 5.67
C VAL A 108 -4.41 11.67 4.21
N SER A 109 -5.08 12.79 3.92
CA SER A 109 -5.21 13.31 2.55
C SER A 109 -3.86 13.74 1.99
N GLU A 110 -3.03 14.42 2.78
CA GLU A 110 -1.67 14.79 2.40
C GLU A 110 -0.81 13.55 2.13
N LYS A 111 -0.87 12.54 3.01
CA LYS A 111 -0.15 11.28 2.82
C LYS A 111 -0.62 10.52 1.58
N ALA A 112 -1.90 10.50 1.31
CA ALA A 112 -2.44 9.88 0.11
C ALA A 112 -1.96 10.61 -1.16
N ALA A 113 -1.94 11.94 -1.17
CA ALA A 113 -1.44 12.75 -2.28
C ALA A 113 0.06 12.50 -2.53
N GLU A 114 0.86 12.43 -1.47
CA GLU A 114 2.28 12.06 -1.54
C GLU A 114 2.46 10.70 -2.23
N LEU A 115 1.76 9.66 -1.76
CA LEU A 115 1.84 8.31 -2.32
C LEU A 115 1.42 8.26 -3.79
N VAL A 116 0.35 8.97 -4.17
CA VAL A 116 -0.10 9.07 -5.56
C VAL A 116 0.96 9.74 -6.44
N THR A 117 1.59 10.81 -5.94
CA THR A 117 2.66 11.52 -6.67
C THR A 117 3.87 10.62 -6.89
N ILE A 118 4.30 9.93 -5.84
CA ILE A 118 5.43 8.98 -5.88
C ILE A 118 5.16 7.85 -6.89
N ILE A 119 3.96 7.26 -6.88
CA ILE A 119 3.64 6.13 -7.77
C ILE A 119 3.59 6.58 -9.24
N ASN A 120 3.21 7.82 -9.52
CA ASN A 120 3.07 8.33 -10.89
C ASN A 120 4.35 9.00 -11.44
N SER A 121 5.37 9.17 -10.63
CA SER A 121 6.67 9.66 -11.07
C SER A 121 7.53 8.53 -11.65
#